data_381fa024ffe93d8f589ca8dbc124e570
#
_entry.id   381fa024ffe93d8f589ca8dbc124e570
#
_cell.length_a   1.000
_cell.length_b   1.000
_cell.length_c   1.000
_cell.angle_alpha   90.00
_cell.angle_beta   90.00
_cell.angle_gamma   90.00
#
_symmetry.space_group_name_H-M   'P 1'
#
loop_
_entity.id
_entity.type
_entity.pdbx_description
1 polymer ?
#
loop_
_entity_poly.entity_id
_entity_poly.type
_entity_poly.pdbx_seq_one_letter_code
_entity_poly.pdbx_strand_id
1 'polypeptide(L)'
;MALTERQKDILKSLKTYKKLSVKKLANGLFVSEATIRRDLSEMQNMGLIERSHGGALLPENAEEVSIFFRMEKNASEKEKVATNAIPHIPAFKSVFIDSSSTALALAERIDLSHKTVVTNNLQTAIQISKKNNVNLILLGGNVHFNTNSATGAWTARQLEDFSFDLMLSSCAAVQGGAAFERSIEQKEIKKVAFEHCQKKILLVDHTKFGAHGTYRLTDLAAYDLVVTDFIPPDVNNSKIKYIY
;
A
#
# COMPACT_ATOMS: atom_id res chain seq x y z
N MET A 1 -12.78 -6.20 -0.50
CA MET A 1 -13.82 -6.26 0.56
C MET A 1 -13.32 -5.39 1.70
N ALA A 2 -14.09 -4.43 2.20
CA ALA A 2 -13.66 -3.63 3.34
C ALA A 2 -13.87 -4.43 4.63
N LEU A 3 -13.02 -4.23 5.63
CA LEU A 3 -13.20 -4.84 6.94
C LEU A 3 -14.47 -4.31 7.62
N THR A 4 -15.20 -5.19 8.27
CA THR A 4 -16.29 -4.78 9.16
C THR A 4 -15.71 -4.10 10.42
N GLU A 5 -16.48 -3.25 11.10
CA GLU A 5 -16.06 -2.62 12.35
C GLU A 5 -15.60 -3.66 13.39
N ARG A 6 -16.32 -4.78 13.50
CA ARG A 6 -15.95 -5.88 14.40
C ARG A 6 -14.59 -6.50 14.04
N GLN A 7 -14.30 -6.69 12.74
CA GLN A 7 -12.99 -7.19 12.29
C GLN A 7 -11.87 -6.20 12.59
N LYS A 8 -12.13 -4.89 12.51
CA LYS A 8 -11.19 -3.84 12.94
C LYS A 8 -10.91 -3.90 14.46
N ASP A 9 -11.94 -4.11 15.26
CA ASP A 9 -11.80 -4.26 16.72
C ASP A 9 -11.02 -5.52 17.10
N ILE A 10 -11.23 -6.63 16.37
CA ILE A 10 -10.42 -7.85 16.53
C ILE A 10 -8.94 -7.56 16.23
N LEU A 11 -8.63 -6.89 15.12
CA LEU A 11 -7.25 -6.50 14.79
C LEU A 11 -6.64 -5.58 15.85
N LYS A 12 -7.39 -4.60 16.34
CA LYS A 12 -6.95 -3.69 17.40
C LYS A 12 -6.60 -4.46 18.67
N SER A 13 -7.44 -5.41 19.06
CA SER A 13 -7.22 -6.28 20.22
C SER A 13 -5.98 -7.16 20.03
N LEU A 14 -5.79 -7.74 18.85
CA LEU A 14 -4.61 -8.56 18.52
C LEU A 14 -3.32 -7.74 18.47
N LYS A 15 -3.37 -6.46 18.08
CA LYS A 15 -2.21 -5.56 18.15
C LYS A 15 -1.73 -5.37 19.60
N THR A 16 -2.67 -5.28 20.54
CA THR A 16 -2.35 -5.08 21.97
C THR A 16 -1.85 -6.37 22.63
N TYR A 17 -2.52 -7.48 22.37
CA TYR A 17 -2.30 -8.74 23.10
C TYR A 17 -1.54 -9.80 22.31
N LYS A 18 -1.14 -9.52 21.08
CA LYS A 18 -0.45 -10.41 20.13
C LYS A 18 -1.20 -11.70 19.78
N LYS A 19 -1.80 -12.38 20.77
CA LYS A 19 -2.57 -13.61 20.62
C LYS A 19 -3.81 -13.57 21.50
N LEU A 20 -4.97 -13.94 20.98
CA LEU A 20 -6.24 -14.01 21.72
C LEU A 20 -7.02 -15.27 21.35
N SER A 21 -7.71 -15.84 22.36
CA SER A 21 -8.62 -16.97 22.13
C SER A 21 -9.97 -16.48 21.60
N VAL A 22 -10.68 -17.37 20.87
CA VAL A 22 -12.05 -17.13 20.41
C VAL A 22 -12.96 -16.68 21.55
N LYS A 23 -12.86 -17.35 22.71
CA LYS A 23 -13.67 -17.04 23.90
C LYS A 23 -13.39 -15.61 24.42
N LYS A 24 -12.10 -15.19 24.49
CA LYS A 24 -11.77 -13.82 24.92
C LYS A 24 -12.29 -12.77 23.95
N LEU A 25 -12.15 -13.00 22.63
CA LEU A 25 -12.71 -12.12 21.62
C LEU A 25 -14.23 -12.05 21.66
N ALA A 26 -14.91 -13.18 21.80
CA ALA A 26 -16.37 -13.25 21.91
C ALA A 26 -16.88 -12.44 23.11
N ASN A 27 -16.27 -12.63 24.28
CA ASN A 27 -16.64 -11.89 25.50
C ASN A 27 -16.34 -10.38 25.36
N GLY A 28 -15.15 -10.01 24.82
CA GLY A 28 -14.76 -8.61 24.70
C GLY A 28 -15.59 -7.81 23.68
N LEU A 29 -16.13 -8.49 22.66
CA LEU A 29 -16.95 -7.88 21.61
C LEU A 29 -18.46 -8.16 21.75
N PHE A 30 -18.86 -8.83 22.84
CA PHE A 30 -20.26 -9.15 23.14
C PHE A 30 -21.00 -9.89 22.02
N VAL A 31 -20.31 -10.87 21.38
CA VAL A 31 -20.86 -11.72 20.30
C VAL A 31 -20.63 -13.20 20.56
N SER A 32 -21.30 -14.06 19.82
CA SER A 32 -21.12 -15.51 19.95
C SER A 32 -19.74 -15.96 19.46
N GLU A 33 -19.21 -17.06 20.02
CA GLU A 33 -17.99 -17.68 19.52
C GLU A 33 -18.09 -18.10 18.05
N ALA A 34 -19.29 -18.51 17.60
CA ALA A 34 -19.52 -18.86 16.20
C ALA A 34 -19.32 -17.65 15.27
N THR A 35 -19.79 -16.46 15.68
CA THR A 35 -19.57 -15.21 14.97
C THR A 35 -18.08 -14.89 14.87
N ILE A 36 -17.34 -14.98 15.99
CA ILE A 36 -15.90 -14.77 16.00
C ILE A 36 -15.16 -15.78 15.11
N ARG A 37 -15.53 -17.06 15.14
CA ARG A 37 -14.90 -18.07 14.28
C ARG A 37 -15.07 -17.75 12.80
N ARG A 38 -16.22 -17.24 12.40
CA ARG A 38 -16.49 -16.80 11.04
C ARG A 38 -15.64 -15.59 10.66
N ASP A 39 -15.62 -14.55 11.49
CA ASP A 39 -14.77 -13.37 11.27
C ASP A 39 -13.29 -13.77 11.15
N LEU A 40 -12.80 -14.60 12.08
CA LEU A 40 -11.42 -15.06 12.04
C LEU A 40 -11.10 -15.90 10.79
N SER A 41 -12.06 -16.67 10.26
CA SER A 41 -11.86 -17.41 9.01
C SER A 41 -11.76 -16.48 7.81
N GLU A 42 -12.61 -15.46 7.75
CA GLU A 42 -12.55 -14.43 6.70
C GLU A 42 -11.24 -13.63 6.81
N MET A 43 -10.84 -13.23 8.02
CA MET A 43 -9.60 -12.49 8.26
C MET A 43 -8.35 -13.33 7.94
N GLN A 44 -8.36 -14.63 8.19
CA GLN A 44 -7.29 -15.54 7.77
C GLN A 44 -7.21 -15.62 6.25
N ASN A 45 -8.35 -15.74 5.56
CA ASN A 45 -8.40 -15.75 4.10
C ASN A 45 -7.91 -14.42 3.48
N MET A 46 -7.97 -13.32 4.22
CA MET A 46 -7.39 -12.03 3.83
C MET A 46 -5.90 -11.89 4.22
N GLY A 47 -5.28 -12.90 4.83
CA GLY A 47 -3.91 -12.84 5.32
C GLY A 47 -3.67 -11.84 6.46
N LEU A 48 -4.73 -11.49 7.20
CA LEU A 48 -4.67 -10.51 8.29
C LEU A 48 -4.18 -11.11 9.60
N ILE A 49 -4.46 -12.40 9.78
CA ILE A 49 -4.16 -13.14 10.99
C ILE A 49 -3.75 -14.56 10.65
N GLU A 50 -3.08 -15.21 11.59
CA GLU A 50 -2.89 -16.66 11.63
C GLU A 50 -3.81 -17.27 12.66
N ARG A 51 -4.39 -18.46 12.32
CA ARG A 51 -5.17 -19.23 13.28
C ARG A 51 -4.23 -20.00 14.21
N SER A 52 -4.56 -19.98 15.48
CA SER A 52 -3.93 -20.85 16.48
C SER A 52 -4.99 -21.77 17.10
N HIS A 53 -4.57 -22.82 17.84
CA HIS A 53 -5.51 -23.68 18.56
C HIS A 53 -6.42 -22.84 19.45
N GLY A 54 -7.69 -22.73 19.04
CA GLY A 54 -8.71 -21.99 19.77
C GLY A 54 -8.66 -20.45 19.70
N GLY A 55 -7.87 -19.85 18.80
CA GLY A 55 -7.75 -18.40 18.70
C GLY A 55 -7.08 -17.90 17.43
N ALA A 56 -6.51 -16.71 17.52
CA ALA A 56 -5.79 -16.05 16.44
C ALA A 56 -4.59 -15.25 16.97
N LEU A 57 -3.62 -15.02 16.10
CA LEU A 57 -2.44 -14.17 16.33
C LEU A 57 -2.16 -13.33 15.09
N LEU A 58 -1.41 -12.25 15.27
CA LEU A 58 -0.88 -11.50 14.14
C LEU A 58 0.34 -12.24 13.56
N PRO A 59 0.49 -12.31 12.22
CA PRO A 59 1.68 -12.88 11.60
C PRO A 59 2.93 -12.14 12.06
N GLU A 60 3.88 -12.84 12.70
CA GLU A 60 5.12 -12.21 13.21
C GLU A 60 6.17 -11.99 12.12
N ASN A 61 6.16 -12.78 11.05
CA ASN A 61 7.22 -12.86 10.04
C ASN A 61 6.72 -12.82 8.60
N ALA A 62 5.58 -12.16 8.30
CA ALA A 62 5.21 -11.98 6.91
C ALA A 62 6.20 -10.99 6.27
N GLU A 63 7.09 -11.46 5.39
CA GLU A 63 7.98 -10.63 4.56
C GLU A 63 7.16 -9.54 3.85
N GLU A 64 5.92 -9.86 3.50
CA GLU A 64 4.93 -8.93 2.99
C GLU A 64 3.63 -9.00 3.80
N VAL A 65 3.34 -7.94 4.51
CA VAL A 65 2.09 -7.78 5.26
C VAL A 65 0.91 -7.59 4.32
N SER A 66 -0.22 -8.24 4.61
CA SER A 66 -1.46 -8.13 3.84
C SER A 66 -1.80 -6.68 3.48
N ILE A 67 -2.23 -6.44 2.23
CA ILE A 67 -2.67 -5.11 1.76
C ILE A 67 -3.81 -4.57 2.63
N PHE A 68 -4.73 -5.41 3.07
CA PHE A 68 -5.85 -5.01 3.94
C PHE A 68 -5.35 -4.50 5.29
N PHE A 69 -4.36 -5.19 5.89
CA PHE A 69 -3.73 -4.69 7.11
C PHE A 69 -2.98 -3.37 6.88
N ARG A 70 -2.29 -3.26 5.74
CA ARG A 70 -1.58 -2.02 5.39
C ARG A 70 -2.53 -0.85 5.15
N MET A 71 -3.74 -1.08 4.63
CA MET A 71 -4.76 -0.03 4.46
C MET A 71 -5.21 0.54 5.81
N GLU A 72 -5.43 -0.32 6.82
CA GLU A 72 -5.88 0.09 8.15
C GLU A 72 -4.74 0.62 9.05
N LYS A 73 -3.51 0.14 8.83
CA LYS A 73 -2.35 0.61 9.58
C LYS A 73 -1.97 2.01 9.14
N ASN A 74 -1.89 2.95 10.11
CA ASN A 74 -1.54 4.35 9.85
C ASN A 74 -2.45 4.99 8.78
N ALA A 75 -3.76 4.72 8.84
CA ALA A 75 -4.71 5.23 7.86
C ALA A 75 -4.78 6.77 7.88
N SER A 76 -4.75 7.38 9.07
CA SER A 76 -4.78 8.85 9.24
C SER A 76 -3.53 9.52 8.64
N GLU A 77 -2.36 8.91 8.80
CA GLU A 77 -1.10 9.40 8.25
C GLU A 77 -1.11 9.35 6.73
N LYS A 78 -1.60 8.25 6.15
CA LYS A 78 -1.75 8.12 4.69
C LYS A 78 -2.79 9.10 4.13
N GLU A 79 -3.85 9.37 4.87
CA GLU A 79 -4.82 10.41 4.50
C GLU A 79 -4.19 11.79 4.46
N LYS A 80 -3.36 12.13 5.44
CA LYS A 80 -2.61 13.40 5.44
C LYS A 80 -1.67 13.48 4.24
N VAL A 81 -0.85 12.44 4.01
CA VAL A 81 0.04 12.37 2.83
C VAL A 81 -0.75 12.53 1.54
N ALA A 82 -1.88 11.83 1.38
CA ALA A 82 -2.72 11.95 0.21
C ALA A 82 -3.29 13.37 0.04
N THR A 83 -3.76 13.98 1.12
CA THR A 83 -4.29 15.36 1.11
C THR A 83 -3.21 16.36 0.73
N ASN A 84 -2.01 16.23 1.31
CA ASN A 84 -0.88 17.09 0.97
C ASN A 84 -0.44 16.94 -0.50
N ALA A 85 -0.60 15.74 -1.08
CA ALA A 85 -0.22 15.48 -2.48
C ALA A 85 -1.16 16.14 -3.49
N ILE A 86 -2.47 16.21 -3.22
CA ILE A 86 -3.50 16.63 -4.20
C ILE A 86 -3.16 17.94 -4.91
N PRO A 87 -2.77 19.05 -4.23
CA PRO A 87 -2.49 20.33 -4.90
C PRO A 87 -1.25 20.30 -5.80
N HIS A 88 -0.43 19.27 -5.70
CA HIS A 88 0.87 19.14 -6.38
C HIS A 88 0.87 18.10 -7.50
N ILE A 89 -0.28 17.45 -7.76
CA ILE A 89 -0.41 16.50 -8.87
C ILE A 89 -0.44 17.27 -10.17
N PRO A 90 0.50 17.02 -11.10
CA PRO A 90 0.49 17.66 -12.40
C PRO A 90 -0.71 17.19 -13.25
N ALA A 91 -1.01 17.90 -14.32
CA ALA A 91 -1.92 17.38 -15.34
C ALA A 91 -1.32 16.11 -15.98
N PHE A 92 -2.13 15.06 -16.14
CA PHE A 92 -1.73 13.79 -16.72
C PHE A 92 -2.89 13.16 -17.51
N LYS A 93 -2.56 12.28 -18.43
CA LYS A 93 -3.50 11.41 -19.17
C LYS A 93 -3.35 9.95 -18.77
N SER A 94 -2.11 9.55 -18.45
CA SER A 94 -1.75 8.19 -18.07
C SER A 94 -1.01 8.17 -16.73
N VAL A 95 -1.36 7.21 -15.86
CA VAL A 95 -0.73 7.07 -14.54
C VAL A 95 -0.50 5.61 -14.19
N PHE A 96 0.70 5.30 -13.68
CA PHE A 96 0.96 4.06 -12.98
C PHE A 96 0.77 4.25 -11.48
N ILE A 97 -0.05 3.39 -10.86
CA ILE A 97 -0.28 3.36 -9.42
C ILE A 97 0.23 2.01 -8.90
N ASP A 98 1.22 2.06 -8.04
CA ASP A 98 1.86 0.87 -7.50
C ASP A 98 0.97 0.09 -6.49
N SER A 99 1.49 -1.01 -5.96
CA SER A 99 0.79 -1.88 -5.00
C SER A 99 0.76 -1.34 -3.56
N SER A 100 1.07 -0.06 -3.34
CA SER A 100 1.10 0.53 -2.01
C SER A 100 -0.27 1.02 -1.54
N SER A 101 -0.56 0.85 -0.26
CA SER A 101 -1.79 1.38 0.35
C SER A 101 -1.81 2.91 0.44
N THR A 102 -0.66 3.58 0.41
CA THR A 102 -0.58 5.05 0.42
C THR A 102 -0.92 5.63 -0.95
N ALA A 103 -0.42 5.02 -2.04
CA ALA A 103 -0.80 5.40 -3.39
C ALA A 103 -2.29 5.14 -3.66
N LEU A 104 -2.83 4.02 -3.15
CA LEU A 104 -4.26 3.76 -3.21
C LEU A 104 -5.07 4.84 -2.49
N ALA A 105 -4.68 5.26 -1.28
CA ALA A 105 -5.36 6.31 -0.53
C ALA A 105 -5.44 7.64 -1.30
N LEU A 106 -4.40 7.99 -2.06
CA LEU A 106 -4.41 9.14 -2.96
C LEU A 106 -5.32 8.90 -4.18
N ALA A 107 -5.21 7.73 -4.83
CA ALA A 107 -5.98 7.40 -6.02
C ALA A 107 -7.50 7.41 -5.78
N GLU A 108 -7.94 7.08 -4.56
CA GLU A 108 -9.35 7.16 -4.17
C GLU A 108 -9.88 8.61 -4.13
N ARG A 109 -9.00 9.60 -3.92
CA ARG A 109 -9.36 11.02 -3.71
C ARG A 109 -9.22 11.91 -4.93
N ILE A 110 -8.39 11.54 -5.89
CA ILE A 110 -8.16 12.34 -7.09
C ILE A 110 -9.17 12.01 -8.21
N ASP A 111 -9.37 12.96 -9.11
CA ASP A 111 -10.16 12.72 -10.32
C ASP A 111 -9.33 11.91 -11.33
N LEU A 112 -9.86 10.74 -11.69
CA LEU A 112 -9.29 9.84 -12.69
C LEU A 112 -10.17 9.73 -13.95
N SER A 113 -11.22 10.54 -14.06
CA SER A 113 -12.12 10.55 -15.21
C SER A 113 -11.36 10.83 -16.51
N HIS A 114 -11.61 10.01 -17.52
CA HIS A 114 -10.94 10.09 -18.84
C HIS A 114 -9.41 9.90 -18.79
N LYS A 115 -8.91 9.23 -17.74
CA LYS A 115 -7.49 8.88 -17.61
C LYS A 115 -7.29 7.40 -17.87
N THR A 116 -6.10 7.06 -18.35
CA THR A 116 -5.62 5.66 -18.37
C THR A 116 -4.86 5.39 -17.06
N VAL A 117 -5.39 4.48 -16.27
CA VAL A 117 -4.80 4.05 -15.01
C VAL A 117 -4.29 2.62 -15.15
N VAL A 118 -3.01 2.43 -14.91
CA VAL A 118 -2.37 1.11 -14.92
C VAL A 118 -1.92 0.78 -13.52
N THR A 119 -2.19 -0.43 -13.07
CA THR A 119 -1.75 -0.92 -11.76
C THR A 119 -1.44 -2.42 -11.81
N ASN A 120 -0.52 -2.87 -10.99
CA ASN A 120 -0.27 -4.29 -10.76
C ASN A 120 -0.99 -4.82 -9.50
N ASN A 121 -1.87 -4.03 -8.86
CA ASN A 121 -2.53 -4.39 -7.61
C ASN A 121 -4.04 -4.59 -7.79
N LEU A 122 -4.54 -5.77 -7.41
CA LEU A 122 -5.95 -6.12 -7.53
C LEU A 122 -6.84 -5.23 -6.65
N GLN A 123 -6.39 -4.92 -5.43
CA GLN A 123 -7.19 -4.08 -4.52
C GLN A 123 -7.32 -2.65 -5.06
N THR A 124 -6.24 -2.10 -5.60
CA THR A 124 -6.24 -0.80 -6.30
C THR A 124 -7.19 -0.84 -7.49
N ALA A 125 -7.11 -1.88 -8.32
CA ALA A 125 -8.00 -2.04 -9.47
C ALA A 125 -9.48 -2.13 -9.05
N ILE A 126 -9.81 -2.88 -8.02
CA ILE A 126 -11.19 -2.97 -7.48
C ILE A 126 -11.71 -1.62 -7.00
N GLN A 127 -10.89 -0.80 -6.34
CA GLN A 127 -11.35 0.51 -5.88
C GLN A 127 -11.53 1.48 -7.04
N ILE A 128 -10.59 1.50 -7.99
CA ILE A 128 -10.65 2.39 -9.15
C ILE A 128 -11.77 1.99 -10.11
N SER A 129 -12.11 0.71 -10.26
CA SER A 129 -13.22 0.26 -11.12
C SER A 129 -14.60 0.80 -10.70
N LYS A 130 -14.71 1.33 -9.48
CA LYS A 130 -15.94 1.99 -9.00
C LYS A 130 -16.06 3.46 -9.48
N LYS A 131 -14.99 4.03 -10.01
CA LYS A 131 -14.98 5.39 -10.56
C LYS A 131 -15.50 5.39 -11.99
N ASN A 132 -16.20 6.44 -12.36
CA ASN A 132 -16.78 6.56 -13.70
C ASN A 132 -15.73 7.00 -14.74
N ASN A 133 -15.87 6.51 -15.95
CA ASN A 133 -15.10 6.97 -17.13
C ASN A 133 -13.57 6.81 -16.99
N VAL A 134 -13.10 5.81 -16.27
CA VAL A 134 -11.67 5.49 -16.14
C VAL A 134 -11.32 4.35 -17.10
N ASN A 135 -10.26 4.51 -17.89
CA ASN A 135 -9.65 3.41 -18.62
C ASN A 135 -8.68 2.69 -17.69
N LEU A 136 -9.12 1.59 -17.07
CA LEU A 136 -8.35 0.83 -16.09
C LEU A 136 -7.70 -0.38 -16.73
N ILE A 137 -6.38 -0.51 -16.56
CA ILE A 137 -5.59 -1.66 -16.98
C ILE A 137 -4.97 -2.31 -15.74
N LEU A 138 -5.33 -3.56 -15.48
CA LEU A 138 -4.69 -4.38 -14.46
C LEU A 138 -3.63 -5.27 -15.12
N LEU A 139 -2.37 -5.11 -14.70
CA LEU A 139 -1.27 -5.95 -15.19
C LEU A 139 -1.44 -7.38 -14.69
N GLY A 140 -1.23 -8.34 -15.60
CA GLY A 140 -1.23 -9.76 -15.28
C GLY A 140 0.11 -10.24 -14.72
N GLY A 141 0.13 -11.45 -14.19
CA GLY A 141 1.33 -12.08 -13.65
C GLY A 141 1.07 -13.04 -12.50
N ASN A 142 2.11 -13.38 -11.75
CA ASN A 142 1.98 -14.18 -10.54
C ASN A 142 1.42 -13.29 -9.42
N VAL A 143 0.24 -13.63 -8.93
CA VAL A 143 -0.41 -12.86 -7.87
C VAL A 143 0.04 -13.35 -6.50
N HIS A 144 0.66 -12.47 -5.73
CA HIS A 144 0.99 -12.72 -4.33
C HIS A 144 -0.24 -12.47 -3.46
N PHE A 145 -0.65 -13.49 -2.73
CA PHE A 145 -1.87 -13.49 -1.92
C PHE A 145 -1.91 -12.34 -0.89
N ASN A 146 -0.82 -12.14 -0.15
CA ASN A 146 -0.80 -11.11 0.91
C ASN A 146 -0.88 -9.68 0.36
N THR A 147 -0.18 -9.41 -0.72
CA THR A 147 -0.14 -8.05 -1.29
C THR A 147 -1.25 -7.79 -2.29
N ASN A 148 -1.96 -8.84 -2.75
CA ASN A 148 -2.92 -8.78 -3.85
C ASN A 148 -2.31 -8.09 -5.09
N SER A 149 -1.04 -8.36 -5.39
CA SER A 149 -0.34 -7.73 -6.50
C SER A 149 0.27 -8.76 -7.43
N ALA A 150 0.20 -8.48 -8.72
CA ALA A 150 0.90 -9.23 -9.74
C ALA A 150 2.38 -8.79 -9.78
N THR A 151 3.29 -9.76 -9.87
CA THR A 151 4.74 -9.54 -9.96
C THR A 151 5.39 -10.56 -10.87
N GLY A 152 6.72 -10.46 -11.01
CA GLY A 152 7.54 -11.33 -11.83
C GLY A 152 7.80 -10.77 -13.23
N ALA A 153 8.63 -11.49 -14.00
CA ALA A 153 9.11 -11.06 -15.31
C ALA A 153 7.98 -10.76 -16.30
N TRP A 154 6.89 -11.51 -16.23
CA TRP A 154 5.73 -11.28 -17.10
C TRP A 154 5.04 -9.94 -16.82
N THR A 155 4.87 -9.57 -15.54
CA THR A 155 4.32 -8.27 -15.14
C THR A 155 5.25 -7.14 -15.52
N ALA A 156 6.55 -7.30 -15.28
CA ALA A 156 7.57 -6.31 -15.63
C ALA A 156 7.60 -6.01 -17.13
N ARG A 157 7.58 -7.05 -17.97
CA ARG A 157 7.58 -6.90 -19.43
C ARG A 157 6.37 -6.11 -19.95
N GLN A 158 5.18 -6.30 -19.37
CA GLN A 158 4.02 -5.50 -19.76
C GLN A 158 4.22 -4.00 -19.51
N LEU A 159 4.97 -3.61 -18.46
CA LEU A 159 5.26 -2.21 -18.18
C LEU A 159 6.17 -1.57 -19.23
N GLU A 160 7.03 -2.34 -19.90
CA GLU A 160 7.93 -1.85 -20.95
C GLU A 160 7.17 -1.30 -22.16
N ASP A 161 5.93 -1.77 -22.39
CA ASP A 161 5.06 -1.30 -23.49
C ASP A 161 4.36 0.05 -23.19
N PHE A 162 4.56 0.62 -22.00
CA PHE A 162 3.93 1.87 -21.59
C PHE A 162 4.92 3.03 -21.49
N SER A 163 4.39 4.24 -21.68
CA SER A 163 5.03 5.49 -21.29
C SER A 163 3.99 6.31 -20.49
N PHE A 164 4.26 6.48 -19.19
CA PHE A 164 3.32 7.15 -18.29
C PHE A 164 3.68 8.61 -18.09
N ASP A 165 2.66 9.47 -18.01
CA ASP A 165 2.86 10.86 -17.60
C ASP A 165 3.22 10.96 -16.10
N LEU A 166 2.63 10.07 -15.29
CA LEU A 166 2.73 10.11 -13.82
C LEU A 166 2.91 8.72 -13.21
N MET A 167 3.74 8.64 -12.19
CA MET A 167 3.82 7.52 -11.26
C MET A 167 3.45 7.98 -9.86
N LEU A 168 2.49 7.29 -9.25
CA LEU A 168 2.14 7.41 -7.83
C LEU A 168 2.65 6.15 -7.11
N SER A 169 3.63 6.33 -6.25
CA SER A 169 4.31 5.23 -5.57
C SER A 169 4.53 5.53 -4.09
N SER A 170 4.78 4.48 -3.33
CA SER A 170 5.29 4.55 -1.96
C SER A 170 6.44 3.56 -1.79
N CYS A 171 7.02 3.48 -0.60
CA CYS A 171 8.07 2.52 -0.27
C CYS A 171 7.83 1.85 1.08
N ALA A 172 8.58 0.80 1.36
CA ALA A 172 8.52 0.12 2.65
C ALA A 172 9.32 0.86 3.73
N ALA A 173 10.42 1.53 3.34
CA ALA A 173 11.29 2.26 4.24
C ALA A 173 12.05 3.38 3.53
N VAL A 174 12.49 4.37 4.30
CA VAL A 174 13.43 5.42 3.89
C VAL A 174 14.65 5.35 4.81
N GLN A 175 15.83 5.15 4.20
CA GLN A 175 17.10 5.04 4.92
C GLN A 175 18.18 5.79 4.12
N GLY A 176 18.95 6.66 4.78
CA GLY A 176 20.08 7.37 4.17
C GLY A 176 19.74 8.14 2.88
N GLY A 177 18.55 8.75 2.82
CA GLY A 177 18.09 9.49 1.64
C GLY A 177 17.67 8.64 0.45
N ALA A 178 17.43 7.34 0.65
CA ALA A 178 16.96 6.41 -0.37
C ALA A 178 15.70 5.67 0.05
N ALA A 179 14.87 5.30 -0.93
CA ALA A 179 13.70 4.45 -0.77
C ALA A 179 14.08 2.98 -0.84
N PHE A 180 13.45 2.15 -0.01
CA PHE A 180 13.69 0.71 0.08
C PHE A 180 12.37 -0.08 0.05
N GLU A 181 12.47 -1.31 -0.46
CA GLU A 181 11.40 -2.31 -0.43
C GLU A 181 11.78 -3.53 0.43
N ARG A 182 10.77 -4.31 0.81
CA ARG A 182 10.98 -5.58 1.56
C ARG A 182 11.07 -6.78 0.64
N SER A 183 10.49 -6.70 -0.56
CA SER A 183 10.45 -7.76 -1.56
C SER A 183 11.19 -7.33 -2.80
N ILE A 184 11.99 -8.24 -3.36
CA ILE A 184 12.73 -8.02 -4.60
C ILE A 184 11.75 -7.90 -5.78
N GLU A 185 10.67 -8.66 -5.77
CA GLU A 185 9.66 -8.65 -6.83
C GLU A 185 8.95 -7.29 -6.90
N GLN A 186 8.58 -6.71 -5.74
CA GLN A 186 7.98 -5.38 -5.69
C GLN A 186 8.96 -4.30 -6.15
N LYS A 187 10.21 -4.42 -5.73
CA LYS A 187 11.28 -3.49 -6.13
C LYS A 187 11.48 -3.52 -7.66
N GLU A 188 11.50 -4.71 -8.29
CA GLU A 188 11.67 -4.83 -9.74
C GLU A 188 10.50 -4.19 -10.52
N ILE A 189 9.24 -4.44 -10.13
CA ILE A 189 8.08 -3.81 -10.77
C ILE A 189 8.15 -2.29 -10.66
N LYS A 190 8.46 -1.77 -9.47
CA LYS A 190 8.57 -0.31 -9.26
C LYS A 190 9.71 0.29 -10.05
N LYS A 191 10.84 -0.41 -10.17
CA LYS A 191 12.00 0.04 -10.95
C LYS A 191 11.65 0.18 -12.43
N VAL A 192 11.04 -0.83 -13.03
CA VAL A 192 10.60 -0.76 -14.44
C VAL A 192 9.60 0.38 -14.63
N ALA A 193 8.56 0.47 -13.79
CA ALA A 193 7.60 1.58 -13.86
C ALA A 193 8.27 2.96 -13.72
N PHE A 194 9.26 3.08 -12.84
CA PHE A 194 10.00 4.32 -12.61
C PHE A 194 10.76 4.78 -13.87
N GLU A 195 11.33 3.85 -14.62
CA GLU A 195 12.06 4.11 -15.87
C GLU A 195 11.13 4.55 -17.01
N HIS A 196 9.86 4.14 -16.96
CA HIS A 196 8.84 4.42 -17.98
C HIS A 196 7.88 5.57 -17.62
N CYS A 197 8.17 6.36 -16.58
CA CYS A 197 7.35 7.49 -16.14
C CYS A 197 8.07 8.83 -16.31
N GLN A 198 7.32 9.86 -16.78
CA GLN A 198 7.85 11.22 -16.92
C GLN A 198 7.94 11.93 -15.56
N LYS A 199 6.89 11.85 -14.75
CA LYS A 199 6.82 12.43 -13.41
C LYS A 199 6.61 11.35 -12.36
N LYS A 200 7.34 11.47 -11.24
CA LYS A 200 7.39 10.47 -10.19
C LYS A 200 7.14 11.11 -8.83
N ILE A 201 6.04 10.74 -8.20
CA ILE A 201 5.67 11.21 -6.86
C ILE A 201 5.78 10.04 -5.88
N LEU A 202 6.61 10.22 -4.86
CA LEU A 202 6.73 9.29 -3.75
C LEU A 202 5.87 9.78 -2.58
N LEU A 203 5.04 8.91 -2.07
CA LEU A 203 4.10 9.16 -0.96
C LEU A 203 4.58 8.40 0.27
N VAL A 204 5.03 9.09 1.32
CA VAL A 204 5.72 8.45 2.45
C VAL A 204 5.24 9.03 3.77
N ASP A 205 4.60 8.23 4.61
CA ASP A 205 4.29 8.62 5.98
C ASP A 205 5.54 8.57 6.88
N HIS A 206 5.52 9.32 7.99
CA HIS A 206 6.65 9.44 8.92
C HIS A 206 7.16 8.08 9.44
N THR A 207 6.30 7.07 9.53
CA THR A 207 6.67 5.75 10.07
C THR A 207 7.61 4.96 9.15
N LYS A 208 7.82 5.45 7.92
CA LYS A 208 8.75 4.84 6.95
C LYS A 208 10.19 5.34 7.13
N PHE A 209 10.36 6.50 7.73
CA PHE A 209 11.69 7.04 8.01
C PHE A 209 12.33 6.28 9.18
N GLY A 210 13.51 5.72 8.93
CA GLY A 210 14.21 4.84 9.89
C GLY A 210 13.64 3.41 9.99
N ALA A 211 12.58 3.09 9.25
CA ALA A 211 12.13 1.71 9.12
C ALA A 211 13.14 0.87 8.31
N HIS A 212 13.09 -0.47 8.46
CA HIS A 212 13.96 -1.37 7.71
C HIS A 212 13.35 -1.78 6.37
N GLY A 213 14.16 -1.68 5.31
CA GLY A 213 13.90 -2.23 3.98
C GLY A 213 15.14 -2.95 3.48
N THR A 214 14.97 -4.09 2.85
CA THR A 214 16.07 -4.96 2.41
C THR A 214 16.63 -4.54 1.06
N TYR A 215 15.75 -4.17 0.12
CA TYR A 215 16.12 -3.91 -1.26
C TYR A 215 16.04 -2.42 -1.58
N ARG A 216 17.19 -1.83 -1.89
CA ARG A 216 17.26 -0.43 -2.30
C ARG A 216 16.55 -0.24 -3.64
N LEU A 217 15.58 0.68 -3.67
CA LEU A 217 14.84 1.02 -4.88
C LEU A 217 15.54 2.12 -5.66
N THR A 218 15.60 3.33 -5.08
CA THR A 218 16.29 4.50 -5.69
C THR A 218 16.50 5.59 -4.64
N ASP A 219 17.28 6.64 -4.99
CA ASP A 219 17.43 7.83 -4.15
C ASP A 219 16.14 8.66 -4.12
N LEU A 220 15.85 9.30 -2.99
CA LEU A 220 14.72 10.22 -2.90
C LEU A 220 14.85 11.40 -3.87
N ALA A 221 16.07 11.83 -4.15
CA ALA A 221 16.36 12.90 -5.11
C ALA A 221 16.02 12.54 -6.57
N ALA A 222 15.79 11.26 -6.87
CA ALA A 222 15.37 10.82 -8.21
C ALA A 222 13.84 10.97 -8.44
N TYR A 223 13.08 11.25 -7.39
CA TYR A 223 11.66 11.59 -7.50
C TYR A 223 11.48 13.08 -7.77
N ASP A 224 10.50 13.43 -8.59
CA ASP A 224 10.14 14.85 -8.83
C ASP A 224 9.54 15.50 -7.58
N LEU A 225 8.91 14.68 -6.72
CA LEU A 225 8.28 15.12 -5.49
C LEU A 225 8.23 13.98 -4.45
N VAL A 226 8.57 14.29 -3.21
CA VAL A 226 8.38 13.42 -2.04
C VAL A 226 7.36 14.07 -1.11
N VAL A 227 6.21 13.43 -0.93
CA VAL A 227 5.13 13.96 -0.09
C VAL A 227 5.07 13.21 1.22
N THR A 228 5.02 13.95 2.34
CA THR A 228 5.01 13.38 3.70
C THR A 228 3.89 13.99 4.55
N ASP A 229 3.72 13.46 5.76
CA ASP A 229 2.82 13.97 6.81
C ASP A 229 3.56 14.71 7.92
N PHE A 230 4.87 14.95 7.75
CA PHE A 230 5.74 15.59 8.74
C PHE A 230 6.93 16.27 8.05
N ILE A 231 7.68 17.09 8.79
CA ILE A 231 8.93 17.73 8.31
C ILE A 231 10.07 16.71 8.42
N PRO A 232 10.63 16.22 7.30
CA PRO A 232 11.73 15.25 7.35
C PRO A 232 13.01 15.82 7.94
N PRO A 233 13.86 15.00 8.59
CA PRO A 233 15.14 15.47 9.15
C PRO A 233 16.10 16.08 8.13
N ASP A 234 16.01 15.65 6.87
CA ASP A 234 16.82 16.10 5.74
C ASP A 234 16.08 17.09 4.82
N VAL A 235 15.05 17.79 5.35
CA VAL A 235 14.21 18.75 4.60
C VAL A 235 15.05 19.85 3.89
N ASN A 236 16.20 20.20 4.45
CA ASN A 236 17.12 21.20 3.87
C ASN A 236 18.00 20.65 2.75
N ASN A 237 17.87 19.36 2.39
CA ASN A 237 18.59 18.81 1.26
C ASN A 237 17.97 19.35 -0.05
N SER A 238 18.67 20.30 -0.67
CA SER A 238 18.20 20.98 -1.90
C SER A 238 17.97 20.06 -3.10
N LYS A 239 18.45 18.82 -3.04
CA LYS A 239 18.23 17.81 -4.10
C LYS A 239 16.89 17.10 -4.00
N ILE A 240 16.21 17.20 -2.85
CA ILE A 240 14.92 16.51 -2.61
C ILE A 240 13.83 17.56 -2.46
N LYS A 241 12.82 17.51 -3.31
CA LYS A 241 11.64 18.37 -3.21
C LYS A 241 10.60 17.73 -2.29
N TYR A 242 10.51 18.21 -1.06
CA TYR A 242 9.51 17.77 -0.10
C TYR A 242 8.25 18.64 -0.10
N ILE A 243 7.10 17.97 0.12
CA ILE A 243 5.81 18.56 0.53
C ILE A 243 5.38 17.85 1.82
N TYR A 244 4.95 18.62 2.85
CA TYR A 244 4.58 18.10 4.17
C TYR A 244 3.48 18.94 4.82
#